data_93805742cc468e8b3cb7f6be04db13b1
#
_entry.id   93805742cc468e8b3cb7f6be04db13b1
#
_cell.length_a   1.000
_cell.length_b   1.000
_cell.length_c   1.000
_cell.angle_alpha   90.00
_cell.angle_beta   90.00
_cell.angle_gamma   90.00
#
_symmetry.space_group_name_H-M   'P 1'
#
loop_
_entity.id
_entity.type
_entity.pdbx_description
1 polymer ?
#
loop_
_entity_poly.entity_id
_entity_poly.type
_entity_poly.pdbx_seq_one_letter_code
_entity_poly.pdbx_strand_id
1 'polypeptide(L)'
;VSRAKIGTQEVNALAAADALMALAGHRRQQVWEASAIKPAPALLKSVPTRERPLFLPDTPEGENILFDYKATGLTLRRHPLALLRERLATRGLLSSEQLNALPDGQDVSGCGIVTLRQQPQTAKGTIFVTIEDETGPVNVIVWKSLRETQRAEVLHARLLAVHGTWQRSEENGTAKGYGAVRNLVARRLEDLTPLLGRLGTSSRDFH
;
A
#
# COMPACT_ATOMS: atom_id res chain seq x y z
N VAL A 1 -13.52 13.96 25.97
CA VAL A 1 -13.09 15.25 25.40
C VAL A 1 -12.71 16.22 26.54
N SER A 2 -13.60 16.48 27.48
CA SER A 2 -13.32 17.47 28.54
C SER A 2 -12.16 17.09 29.48
N ARG A 3 -11.97 15.82 29.81
CA ARG A 3 -10.87 15.34 30.67
C ARG A 3 -9.53 15.37 29.95
N ALA A 4 -9.48 15.02 28.67
CA ALA A 4 -8.24 14.94 27.89
C ALA A 4 -7.85 16.27 27.25
N LYS A 5 -8.67 17.33 27.37
CA LYS A 5 -8.47 18.64 26.72
C LYS A 5 -8.26 18.53 25.19
N ILE A 6 -8.88 17.53 24.57
CA ILE A 6 -8.78 17.27 23.14
C ILE A 6 -9.83 18.12 22.42
N GLY A 7 -9.45 18.80 21.34
CA GLY A 7 -10.35 19.59 20.50
C GLY A 7 -11.09 18.73 19.47
N THR A 8 -12.01 19.35 18.74
CA THR A 8 -12.83 18.66 17.74
C THR A 8 -11.98 18.12 16.58
N GLN A 9 -10.90 18.82 16.22
CA GLN A 9 -10.01 18.37 15.14
C GLN A 9 -9.29 17.07 15.50
N GLU A 10 -8.76 16.99 16.71
CA GLU A 10 -8.07 15.79 17.21
C GLU A 10 -9.02 14.60 17.33
N VAL A 11 -10.27 14.83 17.77
CA VAL A 11 -11.28 13.76 17.84
C VAL A 11 -11.62 13.26 16.44
N ASN A 12 -11.80 14.14 15.46
CA ASN A 12 -12.04 13.77 14.07
C ASN A 12 -10.84 13.00 13.47
N ALA A 13 -9.60 13.40 13.78
CA ALA A 13 -8.41 12.69 13.33
C ALA A 13 -8.32 11.27 13.92
N LEU A 14 -8.60 11.11 15.23
CA LEU A 14 -8.66 9.81 15.89
C LEU A 14 -9.76 8.91 15.30
N ALA A 15 -10.94 9.45 15.04
CA ALA A 15 -12.04 8.74 14.40
C ALA A 15 -11.69 8.31 12.96
N ALA A 16 -11.06 9.19 12.19
CA ALA A 16 -10.58 8.88 10.84
C ALA A 16 -9.50 7.79 10.83
N ALA A 17 -8.67 7.73 11.88
CA ALA A 17 -7.65 6.71 12.08
C ALA A 17 -8.19 5.38 12.69
N ASP A 18 -9.51 5.25 12.88
CA ASP A 18 -10.16 4.08 13.53
C ASP A 18 -9.70 3.83 14.98
N ALA A 19 -9.22 4.88 15.68
CA ALA A 19 -8.65 4.78 17.01
C ALA A 19 -9.70 4.73 18.14
N LEU A 20 -10.99 4.97 17.83
CA LEU A 20 -12.07 5.05 18.80
C LEU A 20 -12.99 3.82 18.76
N MET A 21 -12.52 2.69 18.24
CA MET A 21 -13.33 1.46 18.06
C MET A 21 -14.00 0.99 19.36
N ALA A 22 -13.28 1.05 20.48
CA ALA A 22 -13.81 0.66 21.79
C ALA A 22 -14.91 1.60 22.33
N LEU A 23 -15.04 2.81 21.77
CA LEU A 23 -16.00 3.83 22.25
C LEU A 23 -17.23 3.92 21.34
N ALA A 24 -17.05 3.83 20.02
CA ALA A 24 -18.08 4.11 19.02
C ALA A 24 -18.21 3.02 17.93
N GLY A 25 -17.55 1.87 18.10
CA GLY A 25 -17.61 0.79 17.12
C GLY A 25 -16.80 1.07 15.85
N HIS A 26 -17.31 0.67 14.68
CA HIS A 26 -16.60 0.76 13.42
C HIS A 26 -16.37 2.23 12.96
N ARG A 27 -15.36 2.44 12.11
CA ARG A 27 -14.88 3.78 11.67
C ARG A 27 -15.99 4.73 11.20
N ARG A 28 -16.92 4.26 10.38
CA ARG A 28 -17.98 5.11 9.85
C ARG A 28 -18.85 5.69 10.98
N GLN A 29 -19.14 4.89 12.02
CA GLN A 29 -19.84 5.34 13.21
C GLN A 29 -19.01 6.35 14.01
N GLN A 30 -17.70 6.08 14.19
CA GLN A 30 -16.78 6.98 14.89
C GLN A 30 -16.73 8.35 14.23
N VAL A 31 -16.58 8.39 12.89
CA VAL A 31 -16.53 9.66 12.13
C VAL A 31 -17.84 10.41 12.21
N TRP A 32 -18.97 9.69 12.14
CA TRP A 32 -20.29 10.28 12.30
C TRP A 32 -20.46 10.95 13.66
N GLU A 33 -20.20 10.22 14.74
CA GLU A 33 -20.31 10.72 16.10
C GLU A 33 -19.31 11.85 16.40
N ALA A 34 -18.07 11.74 15.93
CA ALA A 34 -17.06 12.78 16.06
C ALA A 34 -17.49 14.08 15.38
N SER A 35 -18.08 14.02 14.18
CA SER A 35 -18.56 15.19 13.43
C SER A 35 -19.77 15.85 14.08
N ALA A 36 -20.54 15.13 14.88
CA ALA A 36 -21.66 15.65 15.63
C ALA A 36 -21.24 16.41 16.90
N ILE A 37 -19.97 16.27 17.35
CA ILE A 37 -19.46 16.98 18.53
C ILE A 37 -19.29 18.47 18.19
N LYS A 38 -20.32 19.24 18.48
CA LYS A 38 -20.30 20.71 18.37
C LYS A 38 -20.40 21.33 19.76
N PRO A 39 -19.66 22.41 20.03
CA PRO A 39 -19.87 23.15 21.29
C PRO A 39 -21.30 23.68 21.34
N ALA A 40 -22.06 23.25 22.34
CA ALA A 40 -23.42 23.75 22.53
C ALA A 40 -23.40 25.26 22.77
N PRO A 41 -24.25 26.06 22.13
CA PRO A 41 -24.46 27.46 22.45
C PRO A 41 -24.72 27.62 23.95
N ALA A 42 -24.27 28.73 24.55
CA ALA A 42 -24.37 28.97 25.99
C ALA A 42 -25.79 28.76 26.54
N LEU A 43 -26.81 29.14 25.77
CA LEU A 43 -28.22 28.99 26.11
C LEU A 43 -28.77 27.55 26.07
N LEU A 44 -28.08 26.63 25.36
CA LEU A 44 -28.53 25.25 25.17
C LEU A 44 -27.68 24.23 25.91
N LYS A 45 -26.71 24.66 26.71
CA LYS A 45 -25.78 23.77 27.45
C LYS A 45 -26.50 22.80 28.42
N SER A 46 -27.66 23.16 28.93
CA SER A 46 -28.44 22.36 29.88
C SER A 46 -29.56 21.54 29.23
N VAL A 47 -29.75 21.66 27.92
CA VAL A 47 -30.80 20.92 27.23
C VAL A 47 -30.32 19.52 26.88
N PRO A 48 -30.94 18.43 27.40
CA PRO A 48 -30.54 17.08 27.02
C PRO A 48 -30.91 16.82 25.56
N THR A 49 -29.92 16.50 24.74
CA THR A 49 -30.14 16.09 23.35
C THR A 49 -30.68 14.65 23.37
N ARG A 50 -31.95 14.47 23.07
CA ARG A 50 -32.62 13.15 22.97
C ARG A 50 -32.66 12.71 21.50
N GLU A 51 -31.53 12.59 20.85
CA GLU A 51 -31.47 12.02 19.51
C GLU A 51 -31.47 10.49 19.57
N ARG A 52 -32.22 9.86 18.66
CA ARG A 52 -32.17 8.39 18.51
C ARG A 52 -30.80 8.03 17.95
N PRO A 53 -30.08 7.04 18.53
CA PRO A 53 -28.80 6.60 17.98
C PRO A 53 -29.00 6.10 16.55
N LEU A 54 -28.27 6.66 15.60
CA LEU A 54 -28.23 6.21 14.23
C LEU A 54 -27.10 5.19 14.08
N PHE A 55 -27.45 3.96 13.70
CA PHE A 55 -26.47 2.92 13.41
C PHE A 55 -26.19 2.89 11.91
N LEU A 56 -24.96 3.17 11.54
CA LEU A 56 -24.50 3.12 10.16
C LEU A 56 -23.98 1.71 9.82
N PRO A 57 -24.17 1.23 8.59
CA PRO A 57 -23.56 -0.03 8.15
C PRO A 57 -22.04 0.08 8.17
N ASP A 58 -21.35 -1.04 8.46
CA ASP A 58 -19.89 -1.09 8.42
C ASP A 58 -19.35 -0.81 7.00
N THR A 59 -18.11 -0.39 6.95
CA THR A 59 -17.42 -0.05 5.71
C THR A 59 -16.76 -1.31 5.14
N PRO A 60 -16.88 -1.58 3.82
CA PRO A 60 -16.13 -2.66 3.18
C PRO A 60 -14.63 -2.56 3.47
N GLU A 61 -13.94 -3.69 3.63
CA GLU A 61 -12.52 -3.71 4.01
C GLU A 61 -11.63 -2.87 3.08
N GLY A 62 -11.88 -2.92 1.76
CA GLY A 62 -11.14 -2.12 0.79
C GLY A 62 -11.26 -0.61 1.04
N GLU A 63 -12.44 -0.12 1.42
CA GLU A 63 -12.62 1.29 1.80
C GLU A 63 -11.90 1.61 3.12
N ASN A 64 -11.92 0.69 4.09
CA ASN A 64 -11.19 0.87 5.34
C ASN A 64 -9.68 0.98 5.11
N ILE A 65 -9.11 0.15 4.23
CA ILE A 65 -7.71 0.24 3.81
C ILE A 65 -7.42 1.61 3.16
N LEU A 66 -8.32 2.11 2.30
CA LEU A 66 -8.17 3.45 1.71
C LEU A 66 -8.13 4.55 2.77
N PHE A 67 -9.01 4.46 3.76
CA PHE A 67 -9.05 5.42 4.87
C PHE A 67 -7.80 5.32 5.74
N ASP A 68 -7.28 4.12 5.99
CA ASP A 68 -6.04 3.91 6.73
C ASP A 68 -4.88 4.64 6.04
N TYR A 69 -4.65 4.40 4.75
CA TYR A 69 -3.59 5.08 4.00
C TYR A 69 -3.77 6.60 3.98
N LYS A 70 -5.00 7.09 3.88
CA LYS A 70 -5.28 8.53 3.89
C LYS A 70 -5.04 9.17 5.27
N ALA A 71 -5.37 8.48 6.34
CA ALA A 71 -5.30 9.02 7.70
C ALA A 71 -3.91 8.86 8.33
N THR A 72 -3.25 7.73 8.09
CA THR A 72 -2.01 7.34 8.81
C THR A 72 -0.83 7.00 7.89
N GLY A 73 -1.07 6.84 6.57
CA GLY A 73 -0.07 6.44 5.58
C GLY A 73 0.25 4.94 5.58
N LEU A 74 -0.40 4.15 6.43
CA LEU A 74 -0.22 2.70 6.52
C LEU A 74 -1.54 2.02 6.92
N THR A 75 -1.63 0.70 6.75
CA THR A 75 -2.76 -0.10 7.23
C THR A 75 -2.28 -1.27 8.09
N LEU A 76 -3.05 -1.60 9.13
CA LEU A 76 -2.90 -2.82 9.92
C LEU A 76 -3.84 -3.95 9.44
N ARG A 77 -4.63 -3.68 8.42
CA ARG A 77 -5.51 -4.65 7.75
C ARG A 77 -4.72 -5.44 6.72
N ARG A 78 -5.41 -6.29 5.96
CA ARG A 78 -4.77 -7.03 4.86
C ARG A 78 -4.08 -6.08 3.87
N HIS A 79 -2.98 -6.52 3.30
CA HIS A 79 -2.33 -5.79 2.21
C HIS A 79 -3.31 -5.59 1.04
N PRO A 80 -3.34 -4.43 0.37
CA PRO A 80 -4.28 -4.15 -0.73
C PRO A 80 -4.30 -5.21 -1.83
N LEU A 81 -3.15 -5.79 -2.15
CA LEU A 81 -3.07 -6.83 -3.18
C LEU A 81 -3.72 -8.15 -2.77
N ALA A 82 -3.83 -8.44 -1.48
CA ALA A 82 -4.56 -9.62 -1.01
C ALA A 82 -6.03 -9.59 -1.48
N LEU A 83 -6.64 -8.40 -1.60
CA LEU A 83 -7.99 -8.23 -2.13
C LEU A 83 -8.07 -8.41 -3.66
N LEU A 84 -6.96 -8.27 -4.35
CA LEU A 84 -6.84 -8.38 -5.80
C LEU A 84 -6.21 -9.70 -6.24
N ARG A 85 -5.74 -10.54 -5.31
CA ARG A 85 -4.90 -11.72 -5.61
C ARG A 85 -5.55 -12.67 -6.61
N GLU A 86 -6.80 -13.01 -6.46
CA GLU A 86 -7.51 -13.89 -7.42
C GLU A 86 -7.49 -13.30 -8.82
N ARG A 87 -7.78 -12.00 -8.93
CA ARG A 87 -7.79 -11.29 -10.21
C ARG A 87 -6.40 -11.16 -10.83
N LEU A 88 -5.35 -11.05 -10.02
CA LEU A 88 -3.95 -11.03 -10.48
C LEU A 88 -3.50 -12.44 -10.90
N ALA A 89 -3.89 -13.47 -10.16
CA ALA A 89 -3.58 -14.86 -10.47
C ALA A 89 -4.21 -15.32 -11.80
N THR A 90 -5.45 -14.91 -12.11
CA THR A 90 -6.07 -15.20 -13.42
C THR A 90 -5.32 -14.58 -14.60
N ARG A 91 -4.48 -13.56 -14.35
CA ARG A 91 -3.58 -12.95 -15.34
C ARG A 91 -2.19 -13.58 -15.38
N GLY A 92 -1.96 -14.64 -14.59
CA GLY A 92 -0.66 -15.31 -14.50
C GLY A 92 0.38 -14.54 -13.73
N LEU A 93 -0.03 -13.58 -12.85
CA LEU A 93 0.87 -12.77 -12.05
C LEU A 93 1.11 -13.46 -10.69
N LEU A 94 2.35 -13.89 -10.47
CA LEU A 94 2.78 -14.61 -9.28
C LEU A 94 2.99 -13.67 -8.10
N SER A 95 2.82 -14.22 -6.88
CA SER A 95 3.18 -13.53 -5.64
C SER A 95 4.68 -13.60 -5.38
N SER A 96 5.18 -12.74 -4.48
CA SER A 96 6.56 -12.75 -4.02
C SER A 96 6.97 -14.14 -3.48
N GLU A 97 6.12 -14.76 -2.70
CA GLU A 97 6.35 -16.10 -2.17
C GLU A 97 6.49 -17.15 -3.28
N GLN A 98 5.58 -17.11 -4.27
CA GLN A 98 5.62 -18.01 -5.43
C GLN A 98 6.89 -17.80 -6.26
N LEU A 99 7.28 -16.54 -6.53
CA LEU A 99 8.53 -16.20 -7.22
C LEU A 99 9.74 -16.74 -6.47
N ASN A 100 9.76 -16.58 -5.15
CA ASN A 100 10.85 -17.04 -4.31
C ASN A 100 11.01 -18.57 -4.26
N ALA A 101 9.98 -19.33 -4.57
CA ALA A 101 10.02 -20.78 -4.68
C ALA A 101 10.57 -21.29 -6.01
N LEU A 102 10.67 -20.41 -7.03
CA LEU A 102 11.11 -20.80 -8.38
C LEU A 102 12.65 -20.92 -8.46
N PRO A 103 13.13 -21.81 -9.34
CA PRO A 103 14.55 -21.90 -9.67
C PRO A 103 15.04 -20.68 -10.46
N ASP A 104 16.36 -20.52 -10.53
CA ASP A 104 17.03 -19.50 -11.33
C ASP A 104 16.74 -19.63 -12.83
N GLY A 105 16.73 -18.50 -13.54
CA GLY A 105 16.63 -18.44 -14.99
C GLY A 105 15.23 -18.62 -15.57
N GLN A 106 14.18 -18.74 -14.76
CA GLN A 106 12.82 -18.90 -15.27
C GLN A 106 12.19 -17.58 -15.75
N ASP A 107 11.44 -17.70 -16.85
CA ASP A 107 10.58 -16.62 -17.34
C ASP A 107 9.30 -16.57 -16.52
N VAL A 108 9.07 -15.44 -15.88
CA VAL A 108 7.98 -15.24 -14.92
C VAL A 108 7.30 -13.90 -15.08
N SER A 109 6.14 -13.80 -14.46
CA SER A 109 5.40 -12.54 -14.33
C SER A 109 5.01 -12.34 -12.88
N GLY A 110 5.42 -11.22 -12.29
CA GLY A 110 5.06 -10.84 -10.93
C GLY A 110 4.39 -9.47 -10.89
N CYS A 111 3.78 -9.13 -9.76
CA CYS A 111 3.11 -7.84 -9.61
C CYS A 111 3.19 -7.38 -8.16
N GLY A 112 3.40 -6.07 -7.96
CA GLY A 112 3.43 -5.46 -6.64
C GLY A 112 3.20 -3.95 -6.66
N ILE A 113 2.89 -3.40 -5.49
CA ILE A 113 2.87 -1.95 -5.27
C ILE A 113 4.32 -1.46 -5.27
N VAL A 114 4.59 -0.41 -6.02
CA VAL A 114 5.93 0.17 -6.08
C VAL A 114 6.19 0.96 -4.80
N THR A 115 7.16 0.50 -4.02
CA THR A 115 7.55 1.11 -2.74
C THR A 115 8.82 1.95 -2.85
N LEU A 116 9.71 1.59 -3.79
CA LEU A 116 11.00 2.27 -3.95
C LEU A 116 11.43 2.27 -5.42
N ARG A 117 12.02 3.40 -5.87
CA ARG A 117 12.76 3.52 -7.12
C ARG A 117 14.11 4.13 -6.86
N GLN A 118 15.16 3.50 -7.37
CA GLN A 118 16.54 3.98 -7.23
C GLN A 118 17.26 3.94 -8.57
N GLN A 119 18.00 5.00 -8.87
CA GLN A 119 18.88 5.07 -10.01
C GLN A 119 20.29 5.46 -9.53
N PRO A 120 21.12 4.49 -9.12
CA PRO A 120 22.49 4.79 -8.73
C PRO A 120 23.30 5.38 -9.90
N GLN A 121 24.10 6.40 -9.66
CA GLN A 121 24.92 7.04 -10.69
C GLN A 121 25.90 6.03 -11.34
N THR A 122 26.33 5.03 -10.56
CA THR A 122 27.24 3.97 -11.01
C THR A 122 26.57 2.92 -11.92
N ALA A 123 25.23 2.85 -11.93
CA ALA A 123 24.47 1.80 -12.62
C ALA A 123 24.23 2.09 -14.12
N LYS A 124 24.94 3.04 -14.73
CA LYS A 124 24.87 3.36 -16.18
C LYS A 124 23.45 3.51 -16.73
N GLY A 125 22.52 4.06 -15.92
CA GLY A 125 21.13 4.31 -16.31
C GLY A 125 20.15 3.17 -16.00
N THR A 126 20.58 2.09 -15.36
CA THR A 126 19.71 1.04 -14.82
C THR A 126 18.91 1.59 -13.64
N ILE A 127 17.63 1.22 -13.55
CA ILE A 127 16.77 1.54 -12.41
C ILE A 127 16.51 0.26 -11.63
N PHE A 128 16.61 0.35 -10.32
CA PHE A 128 16.17 -0.66 -9.37
C PHE A 128 14.81 -0.25 -8.81
N VAL A 129 13.83 -1.11 -8.96
CA VAL A 129 12.48 -0.89 -8.44
C VAL A 129 12.18 -1.98 -7.42
N THR A 130 11.72 -1.60 -6.24
CA THR A 130 11.16 -2.55 -5.29
C THR A 130 9.65 -2.51 -5.40
N ILE A 131 9.06 -3.67 -5.68
CA ILE A 131 7.62 -3.88 -5.66
C ILE A 131 7.28 -4.76 -4.47
N GLU A 132 6.11 -4.55 -3.87
CA GLU A 132 5.69 -5.29 -2.67
C GLU A 132 4.26 -5.81 -2.85
N ASP A 133 4.04 -7.06 -2.47
CA ASP A 133 2.72 -7.65 -2.38
C ASP A 133 2.42 -8.13 -0.95
N GLU A 134 1.33 -8.84 -0.74
CA GLU A 134 0.90 -9.35 0.56
C GLU A 134 1.83 -10.42 1.15
N THR A 135 2.77 -10.95 0.37
CA THR A 135 3.73 -11.99 0.78
C THR A 135 5.15 -11.48 0.93
N GLY A 136 5.42 -10.25 0.45
CA GLY A 136 6.72 -9.59 0.65
C GLY A 136 7.22 -8.78 -0.54
N PRO A 137 8.45 -8.24 -0.42
CA PRO A 137 9.06 -7.43 -1.46
C PRO A 137 9.73 -8.27 -2.55
N VAL A 138 9.80 -7.71 -3.76
CA VAL A 138 10.55 -8.23 -4.91
C VAL A 138 11.42 -7.10 -5.48
N ASN A 139 12.70 -7.36 -5.65
CA ASN A 139 13.60 -6.44 -6.33
C ASN A 139 13.52 -6.65 -7.85
N VAL A 140 13.32 -5.57 -8.58
CA VAL A 140 13.19 -5.56 -10.03
C VAL A 140 14.35 -4.76 -10.63
N ILE A 141 15.02 -5.34 -11.63
CA ILE A 141 16.05 -4.67 -12.39
C ILE A 141 15.48 -4.23 -13.74
N VAL A 142 15.49 -2.93 -13.98
CA VAL A 142 15.04 -2.32 -15.23
C VAL A 142 16.24 -1.74 -15.97
N TRP A 143 16.65 -2.39 -17.04
CA TRP A 143 17.76 -1.95 -17.86
C TRP A 143 17.47 -0.64 -18.59
N LYS A 144 18.49 0.11 -18.93
CA LYS A 144 18.39 1.41 -19.61
C LYS A 144 17.52 1.35 -20.87
N SER A 145 17.67 0.32 -21.70
CA SER A 145 16.88 0.14 -22.93
C SER A 145 15.37 0.03 -22.65
N LEU A 146 14.99 -0.78 -21.66
CA LEU A 146 13.58 -0.92 -21.27
C LEU A 146 13.04 0.38 -20.65
N ARG A 147 13.84 1.05 -19.83
CA ARG A 147 13.47 2.37 -19.28
C ARG A 147 13.19 3.40 -20.37
N GLU A 148 13.96 3.41 -21.45
CA GLU A 148 13.77 4.35 -22.55
C GLU A 148 12.49 4.08 -23.34
N THR A 149 12.13 2.81 -23.51
CA THR A 149 10.93 2.40 -24.25
C THR A 149 9.66 2.44 -23.43
N GLN A 150 9.73 2.14 -22.12
CA GLN A 150 8.59 2.09 -21.21
C GLN A 150 8.76 3.08 -20.02
N ARG A 151 9.13 4.32 -20.36
CA ARG A 151 9.45 5.36 -19.37
C ARG A 151 8.25 5.69 -18.45
N ALA A 152 7.04 5.70 -19.00
CA ALA A 152 5.85 6.05 -18.23
C ALA A 152 5.56 5.02 -17.14
N GLU A 153 5.60 3.73 -17.49
CA GLU A 153 5.39 2.62 -16.57
C GLU A 153 6.44 2.60 -15.47
N VAL A 154 7.72 2.81 -15.84
CA VAL A 154 8.83 2.83 -14.86
C VAL A 154 8.67 3.95 -13.86
N LEU A 155 8.26 5.15 -14.28
CA LEU A 155 8.27 6.34 -13.43
C LEU A 155 6.96 6.58 -12.69
N HIS A 156 5.82 6.17 -13.25
CA HIS A 156 4.52 6.60 -12.74
C HIS A 156 3.62 5.48 -12.24
N ALA A 157 3.87 4.21 -12.62
CA ALA A 157 3.06 3.10 -12.14
C ALA A 157 3.18 2.97 -10.61
N ARG A 158 2.04 2.89 -9.93
CA ARG A 158 1.95 2.60 -8.50
C ARG A 158 1.74 1.11 -8.23
N LEU A 159 1.04 0.43 -9.12
CA LEU A 159 0.93 -1.02 -9.19
C LEU A 159 1.56 -1.44 -10.50
N LEU A 160 2.65 -2.20 -10.42
CA LEU A 160 3.46 -2.57 -11.56
C LEU A 160 3.44 -4.09 -11.74
N ALA A 161 3.01 -4.54 -12.92
CA ALA A 161 3.27 -5.91 -13.36
C ALA A 161 4.59 -5.94 -14.14
N VAL A 162 5.40 -6.92 -13.85
CA VAL A 162 6.74 -7.11 -14.41
C VAL A 162 6.82 -8.50 -15.03
N HIS A 163 7.15 -8.53 -16.32
CA HIS A 163 7.39 -9.76 -17.07
C HIS A 163 8.88 -9.83 -17.38
N GLY A 164 9.52 -10.92 -16.99
CA GLY A 164 10.97 -11.02 -17.14
C GLY A 164 11.54 -12.35 -16.68
N THR A 165 12.83 -12.36 -16.38
CA THR A 165 13.55 -13.55 -15.94
C THR A 165 13.85 -13.45 -14.44
N TRP A 166 13.48 -14.48 -13.70
CA TRP A 166 13.83 -14.61 -12.29
C TRP A 166 15.31 -14.98 -12.15
N GLN A 167 16.07 -14.18 -11.42
CA GLN A 167 17.47 -14.44 -11.16
C GLN A 167 17.73 -14.63 -9.67
N ARG A 168 18.46 -15.71 -9.37
CA ARG A 168 18.91 -16.04 -8.03
C ARG A 168 20.45 -16.13 -8.04
N SER A 169 21.12 -15.11 -7.53
CA SER A 169 22.56 -15.12 -7.37
C SER A 169 22.94 -15.81 -6.07
N GLU A 170 23.57 -16.96 -6.15
CA GLU A 170 24.27 -17.55 -5.01
C GLU A 170 25.58 -16.76 -4.85
N GLU A 171 25.77 -16.11 -3.71
CA GLU A 171 27.00 -15.39 -3.43
C GLU A 171 28.13 -16.43 -3.22
N ASN A 172 28.90 -16.65 -4.27
CA ASN A 172 30.18 -17.39 -4.16
C ASN A 172 31.18 -16.49 -3.43
N GLY A 173 31.30 -16.63 -2.12
CA GLY A 173 32.47 -16.21 -1.37
C GLY A 173 32.29 -15.07 -0.36
N THR A 174 32.57 -15.41 0.87
CA THR A 174 33.16 -14.61 1.97
C THR A 174 32.36 -13.60 2.79
N ALA A 175 31.05 -13.50 2.66
CA ALA A 175 30.26 -12.81 3.68
C ALA A 175 29.17 -13.75 4.25
N LYS A 176 29.50 -14.45 5.33
CA LYS A 176 28.52 -15.18 6.15
C LYS A 176 27.45 -14.19 6.64
N GLY A 177 26.24 -14.24 6.08
CA GLY A 177 25.10 -13.54 6.69
C GLY A 177 24.10 -12.88 5.76
N TYR A 178 24.36 -12.66 4.47
CA TYR A 178 23.36 -12.16 3.52
C TYR A 178 22.84 -13.31 2.67
N GLY A 179 21.54 -13.59 2.73
CA GLY A 179 20.89 -14.62 1.91
C GLY A 179 21.05 -14.36 0.42
N ALA A 180 20.84 -15.38 -0.42
CA ALA A 180 20.92 -15.30 -1.88
C ALA A 180 20.14 -14.07 -2.40
N VAL A 181 20.80 -13.20 -3.16
CA VAL A 181 20.16 -12.04 -3.78
C VAL A 181 19.24 -12.52 -4.88
N ARG A 182 17.99 -12.10 -4.83
CA ARG A 182 16.94 -12.49 -5.78
C ARG A 182 16.42 -11.26 -6.48
N ASN A 183 16.37 -11.30 -7.82
CA ASN A 183 15.91 -10.18 -8.63
C ASN A 183 15.02 -10.67 -9.77
N LEU A 184 14.03 -9.89 -10.12
CA LEU A 184 13.27 -10.04 -11.36
C LEU A 184 13.84 -9.08 -12.41
N VAL A 185 14.53 -9.62 -13.41
CA VAL A 185 15.09 -8.83 -14.51
C VAL A 185 13.98 -8.56 -15.51
N ALA A 186 13.52 -7.31 -15.58
CA ALA A 186 12.39 -6.92 -16.39
C ALA A 186 12.71 -6.95 -17.89
N ARG A 187 11.81 -7.52 -18.68
CA ARG A 187 11.77 -7.45 -20.15
C ARG A 187 10.57 -6.65 -20.66
N ARG A 188 9.48 -6.62 -19.91
CA ARG A 188 8.27 -5.85 -20.19
C ARG A 188 7.61 -5.43 -18.88
N LEU A 189 7.06 -4.23 -18.88
CA LEU A 189 6.31 -3.66 -17.75
C LEU A 189 4.88 -3.38 -18.18
N GLU A 190 3.96 -3.44 -17.22
CA GLU A 190 2.56 -3.08 -17.42
C GLU A 190 2.07 -2.29 -16.22
N ASP A 191 1.49 -1.10 -16.46
CA ASP A 191 0.89 -0.28 -15.42
C ASP A 191 -0.51 -0.79 -15.06
N LEU A 192 -0.63 -1.38 -13.86
CA LEU A 192 -1.89 -1.85 -13.30
C LEU A 192 -2.48 -0.89 -12.26
N THR A 193 -1.95 0.32 -12.15
CA THR A 193 -2.44 1.35 -11.21
C THR A 193 -3.97 1.53 -11.21
N PRO A 194 -4.67 1.45 -12.36
CA PRO A 194 -6.12 1.53 -12.37
C PRO A 194 -6.84 0.48 -11.52
N LEU A 195 -6.22 -0.68 -11.26
CA LEU A 195 -6.79 -1.72 -10.40
C LEU A 195 -6.80 -1.34 -8.92
N LEU A 196 -5.96 -0.40 -8.50
CA LEU A 196 -5.94 0.13 -7.15
C LEU A 196 -7.12 1.07 -6.87
N GLY A 197 -7.83 1.53 -7.92
CA GLY A 197 -8.94 2.46 -7.78
C GLY A 197 -8.51 3.76 -7.08
N ARG A 198 -9.12 4.05 -5.91
CA ARG A 198 -8.84 5.25 -5.12
C ARG A 198 -7.63 5.11 -4.17
N LEU A 199 -6.98 3.95 -4.11
CA LEU A 199 -5.84 3.75 -3.22
C LEU A 199 -4.67 4.65 -3.65
N GLY A 200 -4.38 5.66 -2.83
CA GLY A 200 -3.22 6.53 -2.99
C GLY A 200 -2.00 5.89 -2.31
N THR A 201 -1.13 5.29 -3.09
CA THR A 201 0.19 4.85 -2.63
C THR A 201 1.25 5.78 -3.20
N SER A 202 2.27 6.12 -2.41
CA SER A 202 3.44 6.86 -2.87
C SER A 202 4.67 5.99 -2.73
N SER A 203 5.53 5.98 -3.76
CA SER A 203 6.86 5.36 -3.67
C SER A 203 7.85 6.33 -3.05
N ARG A 204 8.91 5.81 -2.44
CA ARG A 204 10.09 6.59 -2.06
C ARG A 204 11.02 6.64 -3.26
N ASP A 205 11.08 7.79 -3.89
CA ASP A 205 11.95 8.02 -5.04
C ASP A 205 13.13 8.87 -4.57
N PHE A 206 14.35 8.41 -4.87
CA PHE A 206 15.56 9.18 -4.64
C PHE A 206 15.94 9.88 -5.94
N HIS A 207 16.11 11.19 -5.85
CA HIS A 207 16.60 12.04 -6.92
C HIS A 207 18.11 12.01 -7.00
#